data_e44393b2a130479c27b8ac2e38b20692
#
_entry.id   e44393b2a130479c27b8ac2e38b20692
#
_cell.length_a   1.000
_cell.length_b   1.000
_cell.length_c   1.000
_cell.angle_alpha   90.00
_cell.angle_beta   90.00
_cell.angle_gamma   90.00
#
_symmetry.space_group_name_H-M   'P 1'
#
loop_
_entity.id
_entity.type
_entity.pdbx_description
1 polymer ?
#
loop_
_entity_poly.entity_id
_entity_poly.type
_entity_poly.pdbx_seq_one_letter_code
_entity_poly.pdbx_strand_id
1 'polypeptide(L)'
;MPNYTITELAREFDITPRAIRFYEDQGLISPKREGAGGRTRVYTARERTRLKLTLRGKRLGLTLSEIKSLVDMYESPKDSMAQLNRFMVVLAQHRETLEQQREDLEVTLAEIAAHEAQCRKMLEGGKVSKGAAKGKTKATAKKPASGRSRQAA
;
A
#
# COMPACT_ATOMS: atom_id res chain seq x y z
N MET A 1 5.23 37.88 9.21
CA MET A 1 4.88 36.63 8.49
C MET A 1 5.50 35.47 9.26
N PRO A 2 4.76 34.40 9.56
CA PRO A 2 5.33 33.29 10.29
C PRO A 2 6.40 32.59 9.45
N ASN A 3 7.54 32.36 10.07
CA ASN A 3 8.65 31.62 9.51
C ASN A 3 8.73 30.26 10.20
N TYR A 4 9.09 29.24 9.45
CA TYR A 4 9.18 27.85 9.91
C TYR A 4 10.57 27.29 9.68
N THR A 5 11.03 26.48 10.59
CA THR A 5 12.22 25.64 10.41
C THR A 5 11.87 24.33 9.71
N ILE A 6 12.86 23.66 9.16
CA ILE A 6 12.67 22.34 8.55
C ILE A 6 12.12 21.30 9.55
N THR A 7 12.52 21.41 10.82
CA THR A 7 12.08 20.49 11.88
C THR A 7 10.62 20.71 12.24
N GLU A 8 10.16 21.96 12.27
CA GLU A 8 8.74 22.28 12.54
C GLU A 8 7.85 21.76 11.41
N LEU A 9 8.23 22.00 10.14
CA LEU A 9 7.48 21.47 8.99
C LEU A 9 7.50 19.93 8.92
N ALA A 10 8.64 19.31 9.23
CA ALA A 10 8.75 17.86 9.28
C ALA A 10 7.80 17.26 10.31
N ARG A 11 7.70 17.87 11.49
CA ARG A 11 6.78 17.45 12.55
C ARG A 11 5.33 17.72 12.21
N GLU A 12 5.02 18.89 11.64
CA GLU A 12 3.66 19.28 11.29
C GLU A 12 3.05 18.34 10.23
N PHE A 13 3.84 17.93 9.23
CA PHE A 13 3.37 17.12 8.11
C PHE A 13 3.67 15.62 8.25
N ASP A 14 4.27 15.21 9.37
CA ASP A 14 4.68 13.83 9.64
C ASP A 14 5.57 13.25 8.51
N ILE A 15 6.57 14.04 8.12
CA ILE A 15 7.56 13.67 7.11
C ILE A 15 8.98 13.91 7.60
N THR A 16 9.95 13.30 6.95
CA THR A 16 11.35 13.49 7.32
C THR A 16 11.92 14.81 6.77
N PRO A 17 12.90 15.44 7.45
CA PRO A 17 13.64 16.56 6.90
C PRO A 17 14.32 16.25 5.56
N ARG A 18 14.66 14.99 5.32
CA ARG A 18 15.21 14.52 4.04
C ARG A 18 14.18 14.63 2.92
N ALA A 19 12.93 14.28 3.17
CA ALA A 19 11.86 14.43 2.20
C ALA A 19 11.62 15.90 1.83
N ILE A 20 11.69 16.81 2.81
CA ILE A 20 11.57 18.26 2.55
C ILE A 20 12.72 18.75 1.66
N ARG A 21 13.96 18.34 1.92
CA ARG A 21 15.11 18.69 1.06
C ARG A 21 14.95 18.14 -0.35
N PHE A 22 14.43 16.92 -0.48
CA PHE A 22 14.13 16.36 -1.79
C PHE A 22 13.14 17.23 -2.57
N TYR A 23 12.08 17.73 -1.93
CA TYR A 23 11.12 18.64 -2.59
C TYR A 23 11.74 20.01 -2.90
N GLU A 24 12.70 20.49 -2.09
CA GLU A 24 13.53 21.66 -2.40
C GLU A 24 14.35 21.42 -3.68
N ASP A 25 15.07 20.29 -3.75
CA ASP A 25 15.88 19.91 -4.91
C ASP A 25 15.05 19.75 -6.19
N GLN A 26 13.80 19.33 -6.07
CA GLN A 26 12.84 19.25 -7.19
C GLN A 26 12.20 20.61 -7.55
N GLY A 27 12.54 21.66 -6.83
CA GLY A 27 12.01 23.01 -7.06
C GLY A 27 10.52 23.18 -6.73
N LEU A 28 9.97 22.33 -5.88
CA LEU A 28 8.60 22.43 -5.37
C LEU A 28 8.47 23.44 -4.24
N ILE A 29 9.52 23.64 -3.46
CA ILE A 29 9.66 24.62 -2.40
C ILE A 29 11.03 25.30 -2.51
N SER A 30 11.12 26.56 -2.08
CA SER A 30 12.33 27.36 -2.18
C SER A 30 12.56 28.16 -0.88
N PRO A 31 13.15 27.55 0.15
CA PRO A 31 13.38 28.23 1.42
C PRO A 31 14.41 29.35 1.24
N LYS A 32 14.23 30.42 2.01
CA LYS A 32 15.27 31.44 2.15
C LYS A 32 16.42 30.89 2.97
N ARG A 33 17.62 31.30 2.61
CA ARG A 33 18.82 30.96 3.35
C ARG A 33 19.26 32.16 4.17
N GLU A 34 19.30 31.99 5.48
CA GLU A 34 19.65 33.03 6.44
C GLU A 34 20.83 32.60 7.33
N GLY A 35 21.41 33.55 8.07
CA GLY A 35 22.54 33.35 8.96
C GLY A 35 23.90 33.42 8.28
N ALA A 36 24.96 33.36 9.07
CA ALA A 36 26.35 33.42 8.59
C ALA A 36 26.64 32.25 7.62
N GLY A 37 26.88 32.59 6.35
CA GLY A 37 27.14 31.62 5.28
C GLY A 37 25.90 30.91 4.74
N GLY A 38 24.65 31.42 4.98
CA GLY A 38 23.43 30.87 4.39
C GLY A 38 23.10 29.44 4.84
N ARG A 39 23.49 29.06 6.05
CA ARG A 39 23.35 27.69 6.55
C ARG A 39 21.95 27.36 7.06
N THR A 40 21.19 28.38 7.48
CA THR A 40 19.85 28.17 8.06
C THR A 40 18.80 28.29 6.98
N ARG A 41 17.97 27.25 6.83
CA ARG A 41 16.80 27.25 5.95
C ARG A 41 15.61 27.82 6.69
N VAL A 42 14.98 28.84 6.13
CA VAL A 42 13.78 29.46 6.67
C VAL A 42 12.66 29.34 5.63
N TYR A 43 11.58 28.69 6.01
CA TYR A 43 10.41 28.46 5.18
C TYR A 43 9.31 29.45 5.57
N THR A 44 8.78 30.15 4.59
CA THR A 44 7.69 31.10 4.80
C THR A 44 6.33 30.39 4.79
N ALA A 45 5.25 31.10 5.09
CA ALA A 45 3.89 30.57 4.95
C ALA A 45 3.59 30.09 3.52
N ARG A 46 4.23 30.70 2.51
CA ARG A 46 4.13 30.28 1.13
C ARG A 46 4.70 28.88 0.92
N GLU A 47 5.94 28.62 1.36
CA GLU A 47 6.57 27.30 1.27
C GLU A 47 5.81 26.24 2.04
N ARG A 48 5.26 26.59 3.21
CA ARG A 48 4.39 25.71 3.99
C ARG A 48 3.14 25.30 3.19
N THR A 49 2.50 26.26 2.50
CA THR A 49 1.35 25.98 1.64
C THR A 49 1.74 25.11 0.43
N ARG A 50 2.86 25.42 -0.24
CA ARG A 50 3.40 24.64 -1.35
C ARG A 50 3.68 23.19 -0.91
N LEU A 51 4.29 22.99 0.24
CA LEU A 51 4.55 21.67 0.81
C LEU A 51 3.24 20.91 1.08
N LYS A 52 2.25 21.56 1.66
CA LYS A 52 0.92 20.98 1.88
C LYS A 52 0.24 20.52 0.58
N LEU A 53 0.30 21.34 -0.47
CA LEU A 53 -0.23 21.00 -1.79
C LEU A 53 0.57 19.85 -2.44
N THR A 54 1.89 19.86 -2.30
CA THR A 54 2.77 18.79 -2.78
C THR A 54 2.40 17.44 -2.17
N LEU A 55 2.22 17.39 -0.86
CA LEU A 55 1.85 16.17 -0.15
C LEU A 55 0.44 15.68 -0.53
N ARG A 56 -0.49 16.60 -0.79
CA ARG A 56 -1.82 16.24 -1.32
C ARG A 56 -1.73 15.64 -2.71
N GLY A 57 -0.97 16.26 -3.62
CA GLY A 57 -0.74 15.74 -4.98
C GLY A 57 -0.12 14.35 -4.96
N LYS A 58 0.86 14.11 -4.08
CA LYS A 58 1.46 12.79 -3.88
C LYS A 58 0.43 11.74 -3.48
N ARG A 59 -0.48 12.06 -2.57
CA ARG A 59 -1.57 11.15 -2.17
C ARG A 59 -2.55 10.83 -3.31
N LEU A 60 -2.74 11.77 -4.24
CA LEU A 60 -3.57 11.57 -5.43
C LEU A 60 -2.85 10.77 -6.53
N GLY A 61 -1.59 10.38 -6.32
CA GLY A 61 -0.79 9.63 -7.30
C GLY A 61 -0.19 10.51 -8.40
N LEU A 62 -0.22 11.84 -8.25
CA LEU A 62 0.36 12.75 -9.24
C LEU A 62 1.88 12.65 -9.26
N THR A 63 2.46 12.81 -10.42
CA THR A 63 3.91 12.95 -10.60
C THR A 63 4.40 14.31 -10.05
N LEU A 64 5.68 14.41 -9.72
CA LEU A 64 6.24 15.66 -9.20
C LEU A 64 6.13 16.81 -10.19
N SER A 65 6.20 16.52 -11.49
CA SER A 65 6.01 17.50 -12.56
C SER A 65 4.58 18.06 -12.59
N GLU A 66 3.58 17.19 -12.48
CA GLU A 66 2.16 17.58 -12.42
C GLU A 66 1.86 18.38 -11.15
N ILE A 67 2.44 17.97 -10.01
CA ILE A 67 2.33 18.69 -8.75
C ILE A 67 2.94 20.08 -8.85
N LYS A 68 4.12 20.20 -9.46
CA LYS A 68 4.79 21.49 -9.67
C LYS A 68 3.92 22.42 -10.50
N SER A 69 3.40 21.94 -11.63
CA SER A 69 2.48 22.71 -12.48
C SER A 69 1.24 23.18 -11.72
N LEU A 70 0.68 22.31 -10.88
CA LEU A 70 -0.46 22.64 -10.04
C LEU A 70 -0.14 23.74 -9.01
N VAL A 71 0.99 23.60 -8.31
CA VAL A 71 1.39 24.54 -7.26
C VAL A 71 1.72 25.91 -7.86
N ASP A 72 2.41 25.95 -9.00
CA ASP A 72 2.76 27.17 -9.70
C ASP A 72 1.51 27.90 -10.25
N MET A 73 0.49 27.14 -10.65
CA MET A 73 -0.81 27.70 -11.08
C MET A 73 -1.53 28.46 -9.95
N TYR A 74 -1.45 27.95 -8.71
CA TYR A 74 -2.05 28.65 -7.56
C TYR A 74 -1.42 30.02 -7.29
N GLU A 75 -0.21 30.25 -7.74
CA GLU A 75 0.52 31.50 -7.51
C GLU A 75 0.38 32.51 -8.67
N SER A 76 0.00 32.07 -9.85
CA SER A 76 -0.11 32.90 -11.06
C SER A 76 -1.50 32.76 -11.71
N PRO A 77 -2.51 33.53 -11.24
CA PRO A 77 -3.89 33.40 -11.73
C PRO A 77 -4.13 33.73 -13.20
N LYS A 78 -3.16 34.37 -13.89
CA LYS A 78 -3.37 34.97 -15.21
C LYS A 78 -3.59 33.99 -16.36
N ASP A 79 -3.16 32.74 -16.24
CA ASP A 79 -3.32 31.69 -17.27
C ASP A 79 -4.12 30.47 -16.77
N SER A 80 -4.95 30.67 -15.75
CA SER A 80 -5.50 29.57 -14.95
C SER A 80 -6.49 28.66 -15.67
N MET A 81 -7.29 29.16 -16.63
CA MET A 81 -8.35 28.34 -17.25
C MET A 81 -7.83 27.21 -18.12
N ALA A 82 -6.83 27.48 -18.98
CA ALA A 82 -6.23 26.45 -19.82
C ALA A 82 -5.46 25.41 -18.99
N GLN A 83 -4.78 25.86 -17.94
CA GLN A 83 -4.05 24.98 -17.01
C GLN A 83 -5.01 24.16 -16.16
N LEU A 84 -6.11 24.74 -15.68
CA LEU A 84 -7.17 24.02 -14.95
C LEU A 84 -7.79 22.92 -15.81
N ASN A 85 -8.08 23.22 -17.08
CA ASN A 85 -8.62 22.22 -18.00
C ASN A 85 -7.63 21.06 -18.22
N ARG A 86 -6.34 21.34 -18.41
CA ARG A 86 -5.30 20.31 -18.51
C ARG A 86 -5.22 19.47 -17.23
N PHE A 87 -5.30 20.12 -16.09
CA PHE A 87 -5.25 19.42 -14.79
C PHE A 87 -6.49 18.55 -14.57
N MET A 88 -7.67 18.99 -15.00
CA MET A 88 -8.89 18.17 -14.97
C MET A 88 -8.75 16.88 -15.79
N VAL A 89 -8.10 16.96 -16.95
CA VAL A 89 -7.82 15.77 -17.78
C VAL A 89 -6.90 14.80 -17.03
N VAL A 90 -5.82 15.31 -16.42
CA VAL A 90 -4.88 14.48 -15.62
C VAL A 90 -5.60 13.81 -14.46
N LEU A 91 -6.42 14.54 -13.71
CA LEU A 91 -7.19 13.98 -12.60
C LEU A 91 -8.20 12.92 -13.07
N ALA A 92 -8.84 13.12 -14.23
CA ALA A 92 -9.76 12.14 -14.79
C ALA A 92 -9.04 10.83 -15.15
N GLN A 93 -7.86 10.91 -15.76
CA GLN A 93 -7.03 9.74 -16.07
C GLN A 93 -6.58 8.98 -14.83
N HIS A 94 -6.12 9.70 -13.80
CA HIS A 94 -5.73 9.07 -12.51
C HIS A 94 -6.93 8.39 -11.85
N ARG A 95 -8.10 9.01 -11.88
CA ARG A 95 -9.32 8.41 -11.33
C ARG A 95 -9.67 7.11 -12.06
N GLU A 96 -9.68 7.12 -13.38
CA GLU A 96 -9.97 5.93 -14.20
C GLU A 96 -8.99 4.78 -13.88
N THR A 97 -7.70 5.09 -13.79
CA THR A 97 -6.68 4.10 -13.42
C THR A 97 -6.93 3.50 -12.03
N LEU A 98 -7.28 4.33 -11.05
CA LEU A 98 -7.56 3.87 -9.69
C LEU A 98 -8.87 3.06 -9.60
N GLU A 99 -9.88 3.42 -10.38
CA GLU A 99 -11.14 2.67 -10.49
C GLU A 99 -10.88 1.27 -11.07
N GLN A 100 -10.07 1.18 -12.13
CA GLN A 100 -9.65 -0.11 -12.68
C GLN A 100 -8.86 -0.96 -11.68
N GLN A 101 -7.89 -0.37 -10.99
CA GLN A 101 -7.13 -1.08 -9.95
C GLN A 101 -8.02 -1.58 -8.82
N ARG A 102 -9.05 -0.82 -8.44
CA ARG A 102 -10.02 -1.24 -7.43
C ARG A 102 -10.80 -2.46 -7.90
N GLU A 103 -11.29 -2.46 -9.14
CA GLU A 103 -12.00 -3.61 -9.72
C GLU A 103 -11.11 -4.86 -9.77
N ASP A 104 -9.86 -4.72 -10.20
CA ASP A 104 -8.90 -5.82 -10.24
C ASP A 104 -8.62 -6.40 -8.85
N LEU A 105 -8.53 -5.52 -7.83
CA LEU A 105 -8.39 -5.94 -6.43
C LEU A 105 -9.62 -6.67 -5.90
N GLU A 106 -10.82 -6.21 -6.25
CA GLU A 106 -12.08 -6.87 -5.84
C GLU A 106 -12.16 -8.29 -6.43
N VAL A 107 -11.78 -8.46 -7.69
CA VAL A 107 -11.70 -9.79 -8.33
C VAL A 107 -10.69 -10.68 -7.61
N THR A 108 -9.50 -10.17 -7.35
CA THR A 108 -8.43 -10.91 -6.65
C THR A 108 -8.87 -11.35 -5.26
N LEU A 109 -9.52 -10.47 -4.51
CA LEU A 109 -10.05 -10.78 -3.18
C LEU A 109 -11.12 -11.87 -3.24
N ALA A 110 -11.99 -11.85 -4.24
CA ALA A 110 -13.00 -12.88 -4.45
C ALA A 110 -12.36 -14.27 -4.76
N GLU A 111 -11.32 -14.29 -5.58
CA GLU A 111 -10.55 -15.50 -5.87
C GLU A 111 -9.87 -16.07 -4.62
N ILE A 112 -9.24 -15.22 -3.81
CA ILE A 112 -8.62 -15.61 -2.54
C ILE A 112 -9.67 -16.23 -1.62
N ALA A 113 -10.83 -15.59 -1.45
CA ALA A 113 -11.91 -16.09 -0.61
C ALA A 113 -12.44 -17.47 -1.08
N ALA A 114 -12.52 -17.68 -2.41
CA ALA A 114 -12.92 -18.97 -2.97
C ALA A 114 -11.89 -20.07 -2.66
N HIS A 115 -10.60 -19.77 -2.80
CA HIS A 115 -9.51 -20.69 -2.48
C HIS A 115 -9.45 -21.00 -0.98
N GLU A 116 -9.61 -20.01 -0.12
CA GLU A 116 -9.70 -20.22 1.33
C GLU A 116 -10.86 -21.14 1.71
N ALA A 117 -12.04 -20.94 1.11
CA ALA A 117 -13.19 -21.79 1.35
C ALA A 117 -12.95 -23.24 0.89
N GLN A 118 -12.27 -23.42 -0.25
CA GLN A 118 -11.89 -24.74 -0.74
C GLN A 118 -10.90 -25.43 0.19
N CYS A 119 -9.87 -24.74 0.61
CA CYS A 119 -8.88 -25.28 1.58
C CYS A 119 -9.54 -25.66 2.91
N ARG A 120 -10.47 -24.84 3.40
CA ARG A 120 -11.22 -25.14 4.63
C ARG A 120 -12.03 -26.41 4.51
N LYS A 121 -12.76 -26.62 3.40
CA LYS A 121 -13.49 -27.87 3.13
C LYS A 121 -12.58 -29.08 3.08
N MET A 122 -11.40 -28.96 2.48
CA MET A 122 -10.42 -30.06 2.42
C MET A 122 -9.86 -30.42 3.80
N LEU A 123 -9.61 -29.43 4.64
CA LEU A 123 -9.16 -29.63 6.03
C LEU A 123 -10.25 -30.30 6.91
N GLU A 124 -11.50 -29.91 6.74
CA GLU A 124 -12.63 -30.52 7.43
C GLU A 124 -12.87 -31.96 6.96
N GLY A 125 -12.85 -32.22 5.65
CA GLY A 125 -12.97 -33.55 5.06
C GLY A 125 -11.82 -34.49 5.46
N GLY A 126 -10.59 -33.98 5.57
CA GLY A 126 -9.43 -34.73 6.07
C GLY A 126 -9.52 -35.11 7.55
N LYS A 127 -10.22 -34.34 8.38
CA LYS A 127 -10.48 -34.67 9.79
C LYS A 127 -11.52 -35.78 9.93
N VAL A 128 -12.52 -35.82 9.07
CA VAL A 128 -13.55 -36.87 9.09
C VAL A 128 -12.95 -38.22 8.67
N SER A 129 -12.09 -38.28 7.68
CA SER A 129 -11.44 -39.52 7.25
C SER A 129 -10.46 -40.09 8.29
N LYS A 130 -9.77 -39.24 9.05
CA LYS A 130 -8.89 -39.68 10.16
C LYS A 130 -9.69 -40.15 11.40
N GLY A 131 -10.89 -39.65 11.62
CA GLY A 131 -11.80 -40.11 12.68
C GLY A 131 -12.42 -41.46 12.37
N ALA A 132 -12.72 -41.77 11.13
CA ALA A 132 -13.30 -43.04 10.69
C ALA A 132 -12.28 -44.21 10.69
N ALA A 133 -10.98 -43.93 10.54
CA ALA A 133 -9.92 -44.93 10.54
C ALA A 133 -9.51 -45.39 11.93
N LYS A 134 -9.90 -44.73 13.02
CA LYS A 134 -9.59 -45.11 14.41
C LYS A 134 -10.65 -46.02 15.06
N GLY A 135 -11.73 -46.38 14.37
CA GLY A 135 -12.87 -47.14 14.89
C GLY A 135 -12.94 -48.62 14.55
N LYS A 136 -11.98 -49.20 13.79
CA LYS A 136 -12.03 -50.61 13.36
C LYS A 136 -10.73 -51.38 13.65
N THR A 137 -10.33 -51.48 14.89
CA THR A 137 -9.39 -52.51 15.33
C THR A 137 -9.66 -52.86 16.82
N LYS A 138 -10.76 -53.58 17.06
CA LYS A 138 -10.89 -54.44 18.27
C LYS A 138 -12.01 -55.44 18.07
N ALA A 139 -11.64 -56.66 17.77
CA ALA A 139 -12.25 -57.98 17.95
C ALA A 139 -11.90 -58.82 16.74
N THR A 140 -11.18 -59.89 16.79
CA THR A 140 -11.33 -61.07 17.62
C THR A 140 -10.05 -61.92 17.53
N ALA A 141 -9.42 -62.17 18.64
CA ALA A 141 -8.56 -63.30 18.81
C ALA A 141 -9.44 -64.54 19.00
N LYS A 142 -9.23 -65.56 18.17
CA LYS A 142 -9.58 -66.93 18.56
C LYS A 142 -8.71 -67.91 17.79
N LYS A 143 -7.74 -68.46 18.53
CA LYS A 143 -7.04 -69.71 18.22
C LYS A 143 -8.05 -70.85 18.41
N PRO A 144 -7.98 -71.94 17.62
CA PRO A 144 -7.53 -73.16 18.27
C PRO A 144 -6.54 -74.03 17.47
N ALA A 145 -6.00 -74.84 18.27
CA ALA A 145 -4.94 -75.79 18.23
C ALA A 145 -5.13 -77.02 17.30
N SER A 146 -3.99 -77.60 17.01
CA SER A 146 -3.74 -79.07 16.95
C SER A 146 -4.11 -79.81 15.65
N GLY A 147 -3.13 -80.49 15.16
CA GLY A 147 -3.30 -81.62 14.22
C GLY A 147 -1.99 -82.07 13.61
N ARG A 148 -1.28 -82.92 14.38
CA ARG A 148 -0.24 -83.86 13.98
C ARG A 148 -0.55 -84.59 12.65
N SER A 149 0.47 -84.87 11.88
CA SER A 149 0.97 -86.22 11.53
C SER A 149 1.79 -86.16 10.25
N ARG A 150 3.06 -86.55 10.34
CA ARG A 150 3.73 -87.75 9.74
C ARG A 150 3.54 -87.86 8.24
N GLN A 151 4.56 -87.96 7.48
CA GLN A 151 5.57 -88.99 7.20
C GLN A 151 5.95 -88.95 5.74
N ALA A 152 7.21 -88.92 5.51
CA ALA A 152 8.02 -89.80 4.68
C ALA A 152 7.87 -89.74 3.16
N ALA A 153 8.85 -89.40 2.52
CA ALA A 153 9.83 -90.09 1.73
C ALA A 153 10.83 -89.12 1.16
#